data_a82179546c3a32f5a2dd1f2f7c4474c0
#
_entry.id   a82179546c3a32f5a2dd1f2f7c4474c0
#
_cell.length_a   1.000
_cell.length_b   1.000
_cell.length_c   1.000
_cell.angle_alpha   90.00
_cell.angle_beta   90.00
_cell.angle_gamma   90.00
#
_symmetry.space_group_name_H-M   'P 1'
#
loop_
_entity.id
_entity.type
_entity.pdbx_description
1 polymer ?
#
loop_
_entity_poly.entity_id
_entity_poly.type
_entity_poly.pdbx_seq_one_letter_code
_entity_poly.pdbx_strand_id
1 'polypeptide(L)'
;MSDDARFTVLDTIRRQLAADPDVETLIDDSPEEAYARIPRTYQRTSKLNREETLELFYDRLRDYDSELVFTDEAGIANAVAHAMREANETLLLVPAGVPEEWLPQNDVEVRRDFDLPLQPLEEPRVVLTPCTVAIAMSGTIILEHGEEQGRRAATLLPDHHICVLWRDQVVETIAEALQRITHRTSPITTIAGPSATSDIEMTRIRGVHGPRRLTAIIL
;
A
#
# COMPACT_ATOMS: atom_id res chain seq x y z
N MET A 1 -30.27 11.44 0.53
CA MET A 1 -31.05 11.00 -0.65
C MET A 1 -32.36 10.52 -0.12
N SER A 2 -33.50 11.04 -0.61
CA SER A 2 -34.82 10.57 -0.15
C SER A 2 -35.03 9.13 -0.60
N ASP A 3 -35.81 8.35 0.16
CA ASP A 3 -36.12 6.94 -0.19
C ASP A 3 -36.78 6.83 -1.57
N ASP A 4 -37.54 7.84 -1.97
CA ASP A 4 -38.18 7.93 -3.28
C ASP A 4 -37.15 8.04 -4.43
N ALA A 5 -36.10 8.87 -4.27
CA ALA A 5 -35.02 9.00 -5.26
C ALA A 5 -34.20 7.70 -5.40
N ARG A 6 -33.95 7.02 -4.30
CA ARG A 6 -33.28 5.73 -4.30
C ARG A 6 -34.10 4.66 -5.03
N PHE A 7 -35.41 4.60 -4.74
CA PHE A 7 -36.32 3.67 -5.40
C PHE A 7 -36.37 3.93 -6.91
N THR A 8 -36.50 5.19 -7.34
CA THR A 8 -36.56 5.55 -8.77
C THR A 8 -35.28 5.15 -9.53
N VAL A 9 -34.10 5.38 -8.93
CA VAL A 9 -32.83 5.00 -9.54
C VAL A 9 -32.71 3.48 -9.67
N LEU A 10 -33.00 2.74 -8.62
CA LEU A 10 -32.91 1.28 -8.62
C LEU A 10 -33.93 0.65 -9.58
N ASP A 11 -35.14 1.21 -9.68
CA ASP A 11 -36.17 0.72 -10.60
C ASP A 11 -35.78 0.99 -12.07
N THR A 12 -35.16 2.13 -12.35
CA THR A 12 -34.64 2.43 -13.70
C THR A 12 -33.52 1.46 -14.08
N ILE A 13 -32.59 1.18 -13.17
CA ILE A 13 -31.51 0.21 -13.40
C ILE A 13 -32.09 -1.19 -13.65
N ARG A 14 -33.02 -1.65 -12.82
CA ARG A 14 -33.68 -2.97 -13.01
C ARG A 14 -34.37 -3.09 -14.35
N ARG A 15 -35.10 -2.05 -14.79
CA ARG A 15 -35.77 -2.06 -16.11
C ARG A 15 -34.79 -2.12 -17.28
N GLN A 16 -33.65 -1.44 -17.18
CA GLN A 16 -32.61 -1.50 -18.22
C GLN A 16 -31.91 -2.86 -18.23
N LEU A 17 -31.60 -3.43 -17.09
CA LEU A 17 -31.01 -4.75 -16.98
C LEU A 17 -31.96 -5.85 -17.48
N ALA A 18 -33.27 -5.74 -17.20
CA ALA A 18 -34.28 -6.70 -17.67
C ALA A 18 -34.49 -6.66 -19.19
N ALA A 19 -34.03 -5.62 -19.87
CA ALA A 19 -34.07 -5.53 -21.37
C ALA A 19 -32.86 -6.21 -22.02
N ASP A 20 -31.85 -6.65 -21.27
CA ASP A 20 -30.67 -7.35 -21.76
C ASP A 20 -30.86 -8.87 -21.62
N PRO A 21 -30.97 -9.63 -22.74
CA PRO A 21 -31.21 -11.08 -22.68
C PRO A 21 -30.10 -11.87 -21.95
N ASP A 22 -28.89 -11.33 -21.85
CA ASP A 22 -27.77 -11.96 -21.13
C ASP A 22 -27.90 -11.80 -19.61
N VAL A 23 -28.77 -10.89 -19.13
CA VAL A 23 -28.99 -10.59 -17.71
C VAL A 23 -30.19 -11.34 -17.15
N GLU A 24 -31.10 -11.83 -17.99
CA GLU A 24 -32.33 -12.52 -17.58
C GLU A 24 -32.08 -13.74 -16.67
N THR A 25 -30.91 -14.40 -16.86
CA THR A 25 -30.48 -15.54 -16.02
C THR A 25 -29.87 -15.13 -14.67
N LEU A 26 -29.56 -13.85 -14.45
CA LEU A 26 -28.93 -13.37 -13.22
C LEU A 26 -29.95 -12.77 -12.21
N ILE A 27 -31.19 -12.48 -12.67
CA ILE A 27 -32.20 -11.78 -11.86
C ILE A 27 -32.97 -12.75 -10.94
N ASP A 28 -33.05 -14.03 -11.31
CA ASP A 28 -33.79 -15.06 -10.54
C ASP A 28 -33.00 -15.69 -9.40
N ASP A 29 -31.66 -15.40 -9.31
CA ASP A 29 -30.83 -15.93 -8.26
C ASP A 29 -30.86 -15.07 -6.99
N SER A 30 -30.78 -15.70 -5.86
CA SER A 30 -30.39 -14.99 -4.63
C SER A 30 -28.98 -14.42 -4.79
N PRO A 31 -28.63 -13.28 -4.12
CA PRO A 31 -27.28 -12.74 -4.15
C PRO A 31 -26.20 -13.76 -3.79
N GLU A 32 -26.52 -14.71 -2.90
CA GLU A 32 -25.63 -15.79 -2.48
C GLU A 32 -25.38 -16.80 -3.61
N GLU A 33 -26.42 -17.18 -4.34
CA GLU A 33 -26.33 -18.12 -5.48
C GLU A 33 -25.57 -17.47 -6.64
N ALA A 34 -25.88 -16.21 -6.97
CA ALA A 34 -25.15 -15.44 -7.97
C ALA A 34 -23.66 -15.31 -7.61
N TYR A 35 -23.35 -15.01 -6.35
CA TYR A 35 -21.97 -14.92 -5.85
C TYR A 35 -21.24 -16.27 -5.90
N ALA A 36 -21.92 -17.36 -5.60
CA ALA A 36 -21.34 -18.72 -5.64
C ALA A 36 -20.95 -19.16 -7.06
N ARG A 37 -21.68 -18.66 -8.09
CA ARG A 37 -21.41 -18.97 -9.51
C ARG A 37 -20.27 -18.17 -10.14
N ILE A 38 -19.78 -17.10 -9.50
CA ILE A 38 -18.68 -16.31 -10.01
C ILE A 38 -17.45 -17.22 -10.18
N PRO A 39 -16.90 -17.37 -11.41
CA PRO A 39 -15.70 -18.16 -11.63
C PRO A 39 -14.52 -17.58 -10.85
N ARG A 40 -13.83 -18.42 -10.07
CA ARG A 40 -12.65 -18.03 -9.28
C ARG A 40 -11.43 -18.76 -9.80
N THR A 41 -11.07 -18.49 -11.06
CA THR A 41 -9.95 -19.15 -11.76
C THR A 41 -8.60 -18.49 -11.49
N TYR A 42 -8.56 -17.39 -10.72
CA TYR A 42 -7.33 -16.70 -10.35
C TYR A 42 -6.47 -17.56 -9.40
N GLN A 43 -5.17 -17.30 -9.44
CA GLN A 43 -4.23 -17.98 -8.56
C GLN A 43 -4.46 -17.57 -7.10
N ARG A 44 -4.69 -18.55 -6.22
CA ARG A 44 -5.01 -18.34 -4.81
C ARG A 44 -3.85 -18.63 -3.86
N THR A 45 -2.91 -19.46 -4.31
CA THR A 45 -1.79 -19.93 -3.51
C THR A 45 -0.49 -19.78 -4.27
N SER A 46 0.60 -19.63 -3.55
CA SER A 46 1.94 -19.58 -4.11
C SER A 46 2.25 -20.83 -4.97
N LYS A 47 2.95 -20.62 -6.07
CA LYS A 47 3.56 -21.65 -6.91
C LYS A 47 5.08 -21.64 -6.80
N LEU A 48 5.63 -20.51 -6.39
CA LEU A 48 7.06 -20.31 -6.19
C LEU A 48 7.47 -20.79 -4.79
N ASN A 49 8.71 -21.24 -4.67
CA ASN A 49 9.31 -21.44 -3.37
C ASN A 49 9.64 -20.10 -2.70
N ARG A 50 10.13 -20.14 -1.46
CA ARG A 50 10.38 -18.93 -0.67
C ARG A 50 11.44 -18.02 -1.29
N GLU A 51 12.54 -18.59 -1.78
CA GLU A 51 13.63 -17.85 -2.41
C GLU A 51 13.16 -17.19 -3.70
N GLU A 52 12.51 -17.94 -4.57
CA GLU A 52 11.95 -17.43 -5.83
C GLU A 52 10.94 -16.32 -5.59
N THR A 53 10.09 -16.42 -4.54
CA THR A 53 9.13 -15.38 -4.17
C THR A 53 9.84 -14.09 -3.77
N LEU A 54 10.89 -14.17 -2.96
CA LEU A 54 11.67 -13.02 -2.52
C LEU A 54 12.42 -12.37 -3.69
N GLU A 55 13.10 -13.15 -4.52
CA GLU A 55 13.81 -12.66 -5.71
C GLU A 55 12.84 -11.92 -6.65
N LEU A 56 11.66 -12.51 -6.92
CA LEU A 56 10.63 -11.87 -7.74
C LEU A 56 10.20 -10.52 -7.12
N PHE A 57 10.00 -10.46 -5.80
CA PHE A 57 9.65 -9.23 -5.13
C PHE A 57 10.72 -8.15 -5.28
N TYR A 58 11.98 -8.51 -5.08
CA TYR A 58 13.11 -7.59 -5.20
C TYR A 58 13.27 -7.06 -6.63
N ASP A 59 13.11 -7.93 -7.62
CA ASP A 59 13.16 -7.53 -9.02
C ASP A 59 12.05 -6.55 -9.37
N ARG A 60 10.82 -6.80 -8.93
CA ARG A 60 9.68 -5.89 -9.15
C ARG A 60 9.88 -4.53 -8.50
N LEU A 61 10.43 -4.47 -7.29
CA LEU A 61 10.73 -3.19 -6.66
C LEU A 61 11.82 -2.42 -7.42
N ARG A 62 12.86 -3.09 -7.92
CA ARG A 62 13.90 -2.48 -8.77
C ARG A 62 13.34 -1.98 -10.09
N ASP A 63 12.46 -2.74 -10.74
CA ASP A 63 11.78 -2.35 -11.99
C ASP A 63 10.99 -1.03 -11.82
N TYR A 64 10.56 -0.72 -10.60
CA TYR A 64 9.90 0.53 -10.24
C TYR A 64 10.85 1.60 -9.68
N ASP A 65 12.17 1.44 -9.82
CA ASP A 65 13.18 2.35 -9.29
C ASP A 65 13.11 2.54 -7.75
N SER A 66 12.68 1.53 -7.01
CA SER A 66 12.73 1.54 -5.55
C SER A 66 14.12 1.17 -5.07
N GLU A 67 14.56 1.80 -4.00
CA GLU A 67 15.80 1.47 -3.32
C GLU A 67 15.60 0.31 -2.36
N LEU A 68 16.50 -0.68 -2.39
CA LEU A 68 16.48 -1.84 -1.49
C LEU A 68 17.68 -1.79 -0.56
N VAL A 69 17.42 -1.85 0.74
CA VAL A 69 18.42 -1.93 1.79
C VAL A 69 18.19 -3.21 2.59
N PHE A 70 19.21 -4.09 2.60
CA PHE A 70 19.14 -5.33 3.38
C PHE A 70 19.91 -5.14 4.68
N THR A 71 19.26 -5.47 5.80
CA THR A 71 19.87 -5.36 7.13
C THR A 71 19.20 -6.33 8.10
N ASP A 72 19.63 -6.29 9.37
CA ASP A 72 18.95 -6.90 10.51
C ASP A 72 18.24 -5.84 11.35
N GLU A 73 17.53 -6.26 12.39
CA GLU A 73 16.80 -5.33 13.28
C GLU A 73 17.71 -4.26 13.90
N ALA A 74 18.93 -4.63 14.28
CA ALA A 74 19.89 -3.69 14.87
C ALA A 74 20.39 -2.64 13.88
N GLY A 75 20.33 -2.93 12.59
CA GLY A 75 20.76 -2.03 11.52
C GLY A 75 19.68 -1.08 11.01
N ILE A 76 18.40 -1.22 11.42
CA ILE A 76 17.30 -0.37 10.92
C ILE A 76 17.58 1.11 11.13
N ALA A 77 17.93 1.54 12.34
CA ALA A 77 18.19 2.96 12.64
C ALA A 77 19.31 3.53 11.75
N ASN A 78 20.36 2.75 11.49
CA ASN A 78 21.45 3.16 10.61
C ASN A 78 21.00 3.26 9.14
N ALA A 79 20.17 2.33 8.68
CA ALA A 79 19.59 2.36 7.34
C ALA A 79 18.67 3.58 7.15
N VAL A 80 17.83 3.89 8.13
CA VAL A 80 17.01 5.11 8.15
C VAL A 80 17.87 6.36 8.13
N ALA A 81 18.92 6.45 8.99
CA ALA A 81 19.85 7.57 9.01
C ALA A 81 20.56 7.75 7.66
N HIS A 82 20.92 6.65 7.00
CA HIS A 82 21.52 6.70 5.66
C HIS A 82 20.54 7.27 4.63
N ALA A 83 19.32 6.77 4.58
CA ALA A 83 18.28 7.24 3.67
C ALA A 83 17.94 8.74 3.88
N MET A 84 17.93 9.20 5.14
CA MET A 84 17.75 10.61 5.48
C MET A 84 18.88 11.48 4.93
N ARG A 85 20.16 11.06 5.09
CA ARG A 85 21.31 11.78 4.52
C ARG A 85 21.29 11.82 3.01
N GLU A 86 20.99 10.72 2.33
CA GLU A 86 20.85 10.66 0.87
C GLU A 86 19.69 11.53 0.36
N ALA A 87 18.66 11.72 1.16
CA ALA A 87 17.58 12.66 0.87
C ALA A 87 17.95 14.12 1.17
N ASN A 88 19.05 14.37 1.90
CA ASN A 88 19.41 15.66 2.47
C ASN A 88 18.31 16.26 3.35
N GLU A 89 17.69 15.41 4.16
CA GLU A 89 16.57 15.75 5.03
C GLU A 89 16.93 15.50 6.51
N THR A 90 16.39 16.34 7.38
CA THR A 90 16.63 16.28 8.81
C THR A 90 15.37 16.09 9.64
N LEU A 91 14.19 16.12 9.01
CA LEU A 91 12.90 15.95 9.68
C LEU A 91 12.22 14.66 9.18
N LEU A 92 12.04 13.72 10.11
CA LEU A 92 11.43 12.41 9.86
C LEU A 92 10.03 12.36 10.49
N LEU A 93 9.02 12.08 9.67
CA LEU A 93 7.68 11.79 10.13
C LEU A 93 7.56 10.30 10.48
N VAL A 94 7.00 9.99 11.64
CA VAL A 94 6.76 8.62 12.06
C VAL A 94 5.38 8.47 12.69
N PRO A 95 4.63 7.41 12.39
CA PRO A 95 3.43 7.04 13.15
C PRO A 95 3.72 6.78 14.64
N ALA A 96 2.67 6.83 15.45
CA ALA A 96 2.79 6.67 16.90
C ALA A 96 3.41 5.32 17.32
N GLY A 97 3.05 4.23 16.61
CA GLY A 97 3.47 2.87 16.92
C GLY A 97 4.83 2.45 16.37
N VAL A 98 5.56 3.34 15.67
CA VAL A 98 6.93 3.00 15.21
C VAL A 98 7.87 2.88 16.39
N PRO A 99 8.65 1.76 16.54
CA PRO A 99 9.57 1.55 17.62
C PRO A 99 10.67 2.61 17.71
N GLU A 100 11.05 3.01 18.94
CA GLU A 100 12.11 3.99 19.16
C GLU A 100 13.48 3.51 18.67
N GLU A 101 13.75 2.22 18.74
CA GLU A 101 14.98 1.57 18.28
C GLU A 101 15.21 1.65 16.76
N TRP A 102 14.18 1.99 15.99
CA TRP A 102 14.29 2.22 14.54
C TRP A 102 14.70 3.65 14.20
N LEU A 103 14.66 4.54 15.18
CA LEU A 103 14.87 5.96 14.96
C LEU A 103 16.36 6.31 14.99
N PRO A 104 16.85 7.15 14.07
CA PRO A 104 18.20 7.70 14.12
C PRO A 104 18.42 8.48 15.42
N GLN A 105 19.58 8.28 16.04
CA GLN A 105 19.88 8.90 17.33
C GLN A 105 20.46 10.33 17.22
N ASN A 106 21.00 10.71 16.06
CA ASN A 106 21.68 11.98 15.86
C ASN A 106 21.23 12.63 14.54
N ASP A 107 21.25 13.96 14.51
CA ASP A 107 21.04 14.80 13.31
C ASP A 107 19.69 14.67 12.61
N VAL A 108 18.71 13.99 13.22
CA VAL A 108 17.36 13.84 12.68
C VAL A 108 16.33 14.25 13.74
N GLU A 109 15.53 15.25 13.42
CA GLU A 109 14.34 15.60 14.20
C GLU A 109 13.24 14.59 13.88
N VAL A 110 12.66 13.97 14.90
CA VAL A 110 11.56 13.02 14.75
C VAL A 110 10.26 13.69 15.12
N ARG A 111 9.31 13.68 14.18
CA ARG A 111 7.94 14.15 14.40
C ARG A 111 6.98 12.98 14.41
N ARG A 112 6.37 12.72 15.56
CA ARG A 112 5.36 11.67 15.69
C ARG A 112 3.98 12.19 15.29
N ASP A 113 3.27 11.43 14.47
CA ASP A 113 1.89 11.75 14.06
C ASP A 113 0.89 11.17 15.09
N PHE A 114 0.42 12.05 15.97
CA PHE A 114 -0.65 11.80 16.94
C PHE A 114 -1.89 12.65 16.58
N ASP A 115 -2.51 12.40 15.43
CA ASP A 115 -3.63 13.20 14.91
C ASP A 115 -3.28 14.70 14.67
N LEU A 116 -2.08 14.97 14.21
CA LEU A 116 -1.67 16.32 13.84
C LEU A 116 -2.57 16.89 12.73
N PRO A 117 -2.84 18.21 12.71
CA PRO A 117 -3.42 18.87 11.54
C PRO A 117 -2.61 18.56 10.27
N LEU A 118 -3.21 18.71 9.07
CA LEU A 118 -2.52 18.37 7.82
C LEU A 118 -1.28 19.24 7.57
N GLN A 119 -1.32 20.53 7.89
CA GLN A 119 -0.20 21.45 7.66
C GLN A 119 1.13 21.01 8.26
N PRO A 120 1.21 20.56 9.55
CA PRO A 120 2.44 20.01 10.08
C PRO A 120 2.94 18.73 9.39
N LEU A 121 2.10 18.03 8.61
CA LEU A 121 2.49 16.85 7.85
C LEU A 121 3.11 17.19 6.48
N GLU A 122 2.96 18.43 6.01
CA GLU A 122 3.54 18.90 4.75
C GLU A 122 5.02 19.27 4.90
N GLU A 123 5.48 19.58 6.12
CA GLU A 123 6.87 19.95 6.38
C GLU A 123 7.85 18.76 6.29
N PRO A 124 7.56 17.58 6.94
CA PRO A 124 8.41 16.42 6.80
C PRO A 124 8.37 15.87 5.37
N ARG A 125 9.53 15.77 4.76
CA ARG A 125 9.63 15.21 3.40
C ARG A 125 9.89 13.72 3.40
N VAL A 126 10.15 13.13 4.55
CA VAL A 126 10.42 11.69 4.72
C VAL A 126 9.48 11.11 5.76
N VAL A 127 8.91 9.95 5.46
CA VAL A 127 8.10 9.17 6.41
C VAL A 127 8.67 7.75 6.54
N LEU A 128 8.66 7.23 7.77
CA LEU A 128 9.03 5.85 8.08
C LEU A 128 7.82 5.08 8.56
N THR A 129 7.55 3.92 7.95
CA THR A 129 6.51 2.98 8.42
C THR A 129 6.96 1.53 8.30
N PRO A 130 6.42 0.60 9.09
CA PRO A 130 6.40 -0.81 8.73
C PRO A 130 5.39 -1.06 7.60
N CYS A 131 5.37 -2.29 7.04
CA CYS A 131 4.30 -2.75 6.17
C CYS A 131 3.46 -3.84 6.86
N THR A 132 2.27 -4.10 6.35
CA THR A 132 1.43 -5.23 6.78
C THR A 132 1.82 -6.50 6.01
N VAL A 133 1.87 -6.42 4.70
CA VAL A 133 2.18 -7.51 3.79
C VAL A 133 2.70 -6.97 2.47
N ALA A 134 3.51 -7.74 1.77
CA ALA A 134 3.98 -7.39 0.44
C ALA A 134 3.69 -8.50 -0.58
N ILE A 135 3.51 -8.14 -1.86
CA ILE A 135 3.12 -9.04 -2.94
C ILE A 135 4.23 -9.11 -3.98
N ALA A 136 4.81 -10.28 -4.17
CA ALA A 136 5.93 -10.47 -5.07
C ALA A 136 5.55 -10.30 -6.55
N MET A 137 4.42 -10.83 -6.99
CA MET A 137 4.01 -10.75 -8.41
C MET A 137 3.97 -9.33 -8.95
N SER A 138 3.62 -8.35 -8.11
CA SER A 138 3.43 -6.95 -8.51
C SER A 138 4.41 -5.98 -7.86
N GLY A 139 5.32 -6.44 -6.98
CA GLY A 139 6.19 -5.54 -6.22
C GLY A 139 5.41 -4.58 -5.32
N THR A 140 4.26 -5.03 -4.80
CA THR A 140 3.34 -4.15 -4.04
C THR A 140 3.58 -4.30 -2.55
N ILE A 141 3.69 -3.18 -1.85
CA ILE A 141 3.67 -3.09 -0.39
C ILE A 141 2.27 -2.65 0.03
N ILE A 142 1.70 -3.29 1.04
CA ILE A 142 0.37 -2.96 1.58
C ILE A 142 0.51 -2.40 2.98
N LEU A 143 -0.12 -1.25 3.18
CA LEU A 143 -0.30 -0.61 4.47
C LEU A 143 -1.75 -0.74 4.90
N GLU A 144 -1.96 -1.15 6.13
CA GLU A 144 -3.25 -1.25 6.80
C GLU A 144 -3.27 -0.16 7.88
N HIS A 145 -3.74 1.05 7.49
CA HIS A 145 -3.60 2.24 8.30
C HIS A 145 -4.13 2.08 9.73
N GLY A 146 -3.26 2.35 10.69
CA GLY A 146 -3.49 2.21 12.12
C GLY A 146 -2.33 2.80 12.91
N GLU A 147 -2.12 2.33 14.13
CA GLU A 147 -1.15 2.89 15.06
C GLU A 147 0.31 2.83 14.53
N GLU A 148 0.69 1.70 13.91
CA GLU A 148 2.06 1.49 13.41
C GLU A 148 2.31 2.15 12.04
N GLN A 149 1.31 2.20 11.18
CA GLN A 149 1.44 2.70 9.80
C GLN A 149 0.83 4.08 9.60
N GLY A 150 0.22 4.60 10.66
CA GLY A 150 -0.34 5.94 10.71
C GLY A 150 -1.54 6.13 9.78
N ARG A 151 -1.99 7.36 9.67
CA ARG A 151 -3.07 7.73 8.76
C ARG A 151 -2.56 7.89 7.32
N ARG A 152 -3.44 7.71 6.37
CA ARG A 152 -3.10 7.76 4.94
C ARG A 152 -2.40 9.08 4.52
N ALA A 153 -2.77 10.20 5.11
CA ALA A 153 -2.14 11.49 4.81
C ALA A 153 -0.64 11.48 5.12
N ALA A 154 -0.22 10.83 6.21
CA ALA A 154 1.18 10.74 6.62
C ALA A 154 2.06 9.99 5.61
N THR A 155 1.49 9.07 4.82
CA THR A 155 2.21 8.30 3.81
C THR A 155 2.06 8.83 2.38
N LEU A 156 1.23 9.88 2.17
CA LEU A 156 1.01 10.47 0.85
C LEU A 156 1.65 11.84 0.67
N LEU A 157 1.77 12.63 1.75
CA LEU A 157 2.28 14.01 1.69
C LEU A 157 3.82 14.08 1.58
N PRO A 158 4.61 13.27 2.32
CA PRO A 158 6.06 13.25 2.18
C PRO A 158 6.53 12.81 0.79
N ASP A 159 7.67 13.32 0.37
CA ASP A 159 8.28 12.99 -0.93
C ASP A 159 9.00 11.63 -0.94
N HIS A 160 9.39 11.14 0.23
CA HIS A 160 10.15 9.91 0.38
C HIS A 160 9.50 9.01 1.44
N HIS A 161 9.17 7.80 1.07
CA HIS A 161 8.70 6.78 1.98
C HIS A 161 9.78 5.75 2.24
N ILE A 162 10.19 5.60 3.49
CA ILE A 162 11.05 4.52 3.98
C ILE A 162 10.12 3.47 4.59
N CYS A 163 10.10 2.27 4.03
CA CYS A 163 9.25 1.18 4.49
C CYS A 163 10.09 0.01 5.00
N VAL A 164 9.90 -0.35 6.27
CA VAL A 164 10.53 -1.53 6.88
C VAL A 164 9.62 -2.73 6.67
N LEU A 165 10.19 -3.83 6.17
CA LEU A 165 9.46 -5.07 5.96
C LEU A 165 10.33 -6.30 6.28
N TRP A 166 9.70 -7.31 6.84
CA TRP A 166 10.32 -8.62 7.05
C TRP A 166 10.08 -9.52 5.85
N ARG A 167 11.06 -10.36 5.56
CA ARG A 167 10.93 -11.33 4.45
C ARG A 167 9.66 -12.16 4.56
N ASP A 168 9.25 -12.59 5.75
CA ASP A 168 8.06 -13.41 5.98
C ASP A 168 6.73 -12.70 5.68
N GLN A 169 6.72 -11.36 5.60
CA GLN A 169 5.58 -10.58 5.14
C GLN A 169 5.37 -10.63 3.63
N VAL A 170 6.37 -11.06 2.85
CA VAL A 170 6.26 -11.17 1.39
C VAL A 170 5.50 -12.44 1.02
N VAL A 171 4.44 -12.33 0.26
CA VAL A 171 3.67 -13.43 -0.35
C VAL A 171 3.72 -13.33 -1.86
N GLU A 172 3.44 -14.43 -2.58
CA GLU A 172 3.47 -14.39 -4.05
C GLU A 172 2.29 -13.62 -4.62
N THR A 173 1.06 -13.88 -4.11
CA THR A 173 -0.19 -13.46 -4.76
C THR A 173 -0.99 -12.46 -3.93
N ILE A 174 -1.83 -11.66 -4.60
CA ILE A 174 -2.77 -10.78 -3.92
C ILE A 174 -3.79 -11.56 -3.07
N ALA A 175 -4.16 -12.76 -3.48
CA ALA A 175 -5.11 -13.58 -2.74
C ALA A 175 -4.57 -13.98 -1.36
N GLU A 176 -3.28 -14.30 -1.27
CA GLU A 176 -2.59 -14.55 0.00
C GLU A 176 -2.45 -13.28 0.84
N ALA A 177 -2.12 -12.15 0.20
CA ALA A 177 -1.99 -10.87 0.90
C ALA A 177 -3.31 -10.44 1.55
N LEU A 178 -4.44 -10.56 0.84
CA LEU A 178 -5.76 -10.22 1.37
C LEU A 178 -6.18 -11.08 2.57
N GLN A 179 -5.65 -12.30 2.71
CA GLN A 179 -5.90 -13.15 3.88
C GLN A 179 -5.12 -12.68 5.12
N ARG A 180 -4.04 -11.91 4.94
CA ARG A 180 -3.24 -11.35 6.03
C ARG A 180 -3.74 -10.01 6.53
N ILE A 181 -4.66 -9.36 5.81
CA ILE A 181 -5.30 -8.12 6.24
C ILE A 181 -6.28 -8.43 7.37
N THR A 182 -6.05 -7.83 8.53
CA THR A 182 -6.81 -8.09 9.75
C THR A 182 -7.82 -6.99 10.09
N HIS A 183 -7.48 -5.73 9.84
CA HIS A 183 -8.32 -4.57 10.14
C HIS A 183 -9.17 -4.15 8.94
N ARG A 184 -10.19 -4.94 8.61
CA ARG A 184 -11.03 -4.75 7.41
C ARG A 184 -11.76 -3.40 7.32
N THR A 185 -11.84 -2.66 8.41
CA THR A 185 -12.45 -1.32 8.47
C THR A 185 -11.46 -0.18 8.35
N SER A 186 -10.16 -0.46 8.46
CA SER A 186 -9.10 0.53 8.26
C SER A 186 -8.90 0.82 6.78
N PRO A 187 -8.53 2.04 6.40
CA PRO A 187 -8.10 2.33 5.04
C PRO A 187 -6.89 1.47 4.67
N ILE A 188 -6.86 0.99 3.43
CA ILE A 188 -5.74 0.22 2.89
C ILE A 188 -5.07 1.06 1.81
N THR A 189 -3.74 1.13 1.84
CA THR A 189 -2.93 1.71 0.77
C THR A 189 -2.05 0.64 0.15
N THR A 190 -2.10 0.52 -1.16
CA THR A 190 -1.22 -0.35 -1.95
C THR A 190 -0.18 0.52 -2.64
N ILE A 191 1.11 0.19 -2.47
CA ILE A 191 2.24 0.94 -2.99
C ILE A 191 3.02 0.02 -3.92
N ALA A 192 3.02 0.33 -5.22
CA ALA A 192 3.80 -0.39 -6.22
C ALA A 192 4.87 0.57 -6.79
N GLY A 193 5.96 0.71 -6.03
CA GLY A 193 7.04 1.64 -6.33
C GLY A 193 6.74 3.11 -6.02
N PRO A 194 7.66 4.03 -6.34
CA PRO A 194 7.48 5.47 -6.24
C PRO A 194 6.30 5.98 -7.06
N SER A 195 5.62 7.03 -6.57
CA SER A 195 4.52 7.66 -7.30
C SER A 195 4.95 8.16 -8.67
N ALA A 196 4.30 7.67 -9.72
CA ALA A 196 4.54 8.09 -11.10
C ALA A 196 3.26 7.99 -11.92
N THR A 197 3.11 8.88 -12.91
CA THR A 197 2.09 8.77 -13.95
C THR A 197 2.76 8.68 -15.32
N SER A 198 2.13 7.95 -16.23
CA SER A 198 2.59 7.80 -17.62
C SER A 198 1.49 8.14 -18.65
N ASP A 199 0.38 8.73 -18.19
CA ASP A 199 -0.86 8.81 -18.97
C ASP A 199 -0.81 9.77 -20.16
N ILE A 200 0.13 10.73 -20.21
CA ILE A 200 0.09 11.79 -21.22
C ILE A 200 1.20 11.66 -22.27
N GLU A 201 2.40 11.19 -21.94
CA GLU A 201 3.54 11.17 -22.89
C GLU A 201 4.33 9.86 -22.92
N MET A 202 3.83 8.77 -22.34
CA MET A 202 4.56 7.50 -22.14
C MET A 202 5.89 7.67 -21.36
N THR A 203 6.09 8.86 -20.75
CA THR A 203 7.23 9.18 -19.92
C THR A 203 6.78 9.21 -18.46
N ARG A 204 7.46 8.47 -17.57
CA ARG A 204 7.14 8.46 -16.14
C ARG A 204 7.43 9.84 -15.52
N ILE A 205 6.38 10.59 -15.17
CA ILE A 205 6.49 11.80 -14.36
C ILE A 205 6.31 11.40 -12.89
N ARG A 206 7.30 11.66 -12.06
CA ARG A 206 7.29 11.29 -10.64
C ARG A 206 6.58 12.34 -9.78
N GLY A 207 5.89 11.88 -8.71
CA GLY A 207 5.43 12.74 -7.62
C GLY A 207 4.12 13.47 -7.85
N VAL A 208 3.17 12.87 -8.58
CA VAL A 208 1.85 13.50 -8.81
C VAL A 208 0.80 13.09 -7.77
N HIS A 209 0.94 11.92 -7.11
CA HIS A 209 -0.06 11.37 -6.19
C HIS A 209 0.54 10.70 -4.94
N GLY A 210 1.75 11.04 -4.55
CA GLY A 210 2.43 10.44 -3.40
C GLY A 210 3.96 10.55 -3.47
N PRO A 211 4.68 9.81 -2.62
CA PRO A 211 6.13 9.86 -2.53
C PRO A 211 6.85 9.60 -3.85
N ARG A 212 7.81 10.46 -4.19
CA ARG A 212 8.67 10.33 -5.38
C ARG A 212 9.79 9.33 -5.22
N ARG A 213 10.08 8.94 -3.97
CA ARG A 213 11.11 7.95 -3.61
C ARG A 213 10.51 6.91 -2.67
N LEU A 214 10.92 5.66 -2.86
CA LEU A 214 10.59 4.54 -2.00
C LEU A 214 11.87 3.79 -1.66
N THR A 215 12.20 3.71 -0.37
CA THR A 215 13.27 2.86 0.15
C THR A 215 12.63 1.72 0.95
N ALA A 216 12.87 0.49 0.54
CA ALA A 216 12.44 -0.70 1.26
C ALA A 216 13.61 -1.25 2.07
N ILE A 217 13.51 -1.21 3.41
CA ILE A 217 14.44 -1.84 4.34
C ILE A 217 13.95 -3.26 4.60
N ILE A 218 14.74 -4.26 4.25
CA ILE A 218 14.36 -5.67 4.22
C ILE A 218 15.19 -6.45 5.25
N LEU A 219 14.47 -7.15 6.15
CA LEU A 219 15.01 -7.95 7.25
C LEU A 219 14.94 -9.44 6.98
#